data_96851be3614b19d65ebfa001a3c7b4c0
#
_entry.id   96851be3614b19d65ebfa001a3c7b4c0
#
_cell.length_a   1.000
_cell.length_b   1.000
_cell.length_c   1.000
_cell.angle_alpha   90.00
_cell.angle_beta   90.00
_cell.angle_gamma   90.00
#
_symmetry.space_group_name_H-M   'P 1'
#
loop_
_entity.id
_entity.type
_entity.pdbx_description
1 polymer ?
#
loop_
_entity_poly.entity_id
_entity_poly.type
_entity_poly.pdbx_seq_one_letter_code
_entity_poly.pdbx_strand_id
1 'polypeptide(L)'
;DFDPIPTGSTVIQFWRGRLYAAQYFPGSDMTAVWHSQPLGFHLFDLTTDFLAIHGKVLMMAPTDEALVIGTDKEIHAYTGDAIRVLATYGVVPGWCWSRDDDDKSVYIWSQRGLCKAMPFANLTSGHVSVAPGVQAGAAVVAQGGQKRFVVALHAGGTAFNQRT
;
A
#
# COMPACT_ATOMS: atom_id res chain seq x y z
N ASP A 1 30.07 4.32 1.17
CA ASP A 1 29.46 5.22 0.18
C ASP A 1 27.97 4.99 0.13
N PHE A 2 27.20 6.07 0.01
CA PHE A 2 25.73 5.98 -0.13
C PHE A 2 25.35 6.00 -1.60
N ASP A 3 24.31 5.24 -1.93
CA ASP A 3 23.74 5.14 -3.26
C ASP A 3 22.54 6.07 -3.41
N PRO A 4 22.19 6.47 -4.64
CA PRO A 4 20.93 7.14 -4.92
C PRO A 4 19.75 6.18 -4.70
N ILE A 5 18.52 6.71 -4.87
CA ILE A 5 17.31 5.88 -4.81
C ILE A 5 17.44 4.66 -5.74
N PRO A 6 17.07 3.45 -5.30
CA PRO A 6 17.20 2.24 -6.10
C PRO A 6 16.46 2.35 -7.43
N THR A 7 17.17 2.08 -8.52
CA THR A 7 16.58 2.05 -9.85
C THR A 7 15.57 0.89 -9.96
N GLY A 8 14.45 1.13 -10.65
CA GLY A 8 13.37 0.14 -10.76
C GLY A 8 12.42 0.11 -9.57
N SER A 9 12.53 1.07 -8.65
CA SER A 9 11.53 1.25 -7.59
C SER A 9 10.19 1.65 -8.19
N THR A 10 9.13 0.95 -7.81
CA THR A 10 7.78 1.15 -8.32
C THR A 10 6.85 1.82 -7.32
N VAL A 11 7.18 1.73 -6.04
CA VAL A 11 6.42 2.36 -4.95
C VAL A 11 7.39 3.10 -4.05
N ILE A 12 7.06 4.35 -3.75
CA ILE A 12 7.86 5.25 -2.91
C ILE A 12 6.94 5.91 -1.90
N GLN A 13 7.38 6.00 -0.64
CA GLN A 13 6.61 6.64 0.42
C GLN A 13 7.51 7.26 1.47
N PHE A 14 7.12 8.44 1.96
CA PHE A 14 7.69 9.05 3.15
C PHE A 14 7.06 8.49 4.42
N TRP A 15 7.90 8.18 5.40
CA TRP A 15 7.45 7.82 6.72
C TRP A 15 8.54 8.05 7.76
N ARG A 16 8.21 8.72 8.86
CA ARG A 16 9.09 9.00 10.00
C ARG A 16 10.48 9.52 9.61
N GLY A 17 10.50 10.53 8.73
CA GLY A 17 11.75 11.20 8.33
C GLY A 17 12.65 10.43 7.40
N ARG A 18 12.15 9.33 6.81
CA ARG A 18 12.88 8.53 5.81
C ARG A 18 12.04 8.37 4.55
N LEU A 19 12.70 8.20 3.44
CA LEU A 19 12.09 7.78 2.18
C LEU A 19 12.21 6.26 2.06
N TYR A 20 11.09 5.60 1.79
CA TYR A 20 11.02 4.16 1.55
C TYR A 20 10.80 3.92 0.06
N ALA A 21 11.56 3.00 -0.52
CA ALA A 21 11.49 2.65 -1.93
C ALA A 21 11.43 1.13 -2.11
N ALA A 22 10.43 0.66 -2.84
CA ALA A 22 10.20 -0.76 -3.07
C ALA A 22 10.56 -1.15 -4.50
N GLN A 23 11.39 -2.19 -4.64
CA GLN A 23 11.73 -2.82 -5.91
C GLN A 23 11.41 -4.31 -5.87
N TYR A 24 10.65 -4.77 -6.86
CA TYR A 24 10.27 -6.17 -6.99
C TYR A 24 11.27 -6.94 -7.84
N PHE A 25 11.60 -8.16 -7.38
CA PHE A 25 12.47 -9.11 -8.06
C PHE A 25 11.65 -10.33 -8.48
N PRO A 26 11.21 -10.43 -9.75
CA PRO A 26 10.31 -11.50 -10.20
C PRO A 26 10.90 -12.90 -10.05
N GLY A 27 12.21 -13.07 -10.23
CA GLY A 27 12.87 -14.37 -10.15
C GLY A 27 12.78 -15.05 -8.79
N SER A 28 12.72 -14.27 -7.71
CA SER A 28 12.57 -14.75 -6.33
C SER A 28 11.18 -14.52 -5.75
N ASP A 29 10.31 -13.81 -6.46
CA ASP A 29 9.02 -13.32 -5.96
C ASP A 29 9.14 -12.56 -4.63
N MET A 30 10.16 -11.72 -4.55
CA MET A 30 10.47 -10.90 -3.37
C MET A 30 10.53 -9.43 -3.75
N THR A 31 10.14 -8.59 -2.82
CA THR A 31 10.37 -7.14 -2.90
C THR A 31 11.39 -6.74 -1.83
N ALA A 32 12.39 -5.98 -2.25
CA ALA A 32 13.25 -5.26 -1.31
C ALA A 32 12.67 -3.86 -1.09
N VAL A 33 12.44 -3.50 0.16
CA VAL A 33 12.04 -2.17 0.57
C VAL A 33 13.22 -1.51 1.27
N TRP A 34 13.92 -0.62 0.59
CA TRP A 34 15.00 0.17 1.15
C TRP A 34 14.46 1.42 1.83
N HIS A 35 15.17 1.88 2.86
CA HIS A 35 14.94 3.19 3.44
C HIS A 35 16.17 4.07 3.33
N SER A 36 15.96 5.36 3.18
CA SER A 36 17.01 6.35 3.18
C SER A 36 17.57 6.58 4.59
N GLN A 37 18.69 7.28 4.68
CA GLN A 37 19.16 7.85 5.94
C GLN A 37 18.13 8.87 6.48
N PRO A 38 18.05 9.06 7.80
CA PRO A 38 17.15 10.04 8.39
C PRO A 38 17.41 11.43 7.81
N LEU A 39 16.35 12.08 7.27
CA LEU A 39 16.42 13.38 6.61
C LEU A 39 17.39 13.48 5.43
N GLY A 40 18.03 12.38 5.05
CA GLY A 40 18.89 12.25 3.87
C GLY A 40 18.23 11.43 2.77
N PHE A 41 17.17 11.97 2.15
CA PHE A 41 16.27 11.24 1.25
C PHE A 41 16.90 10.76 -0.07
N HIS A 42 18.10 11.16 -0.34
CA HIS A 42 18.90 10.73 -1.49
C HIS A 42 20.04 9.78 -1.11
N LEU A 43 20.13 9.41 0.17
CA LEU A 43 21.23 8.58 0.71
C LEU A 43 20.68 7.22 1.14
N PHE A 44 20.99 6.19 0.39
CA PHE A 44 20.60 4.81 0.66
C PHE A 44 21.83 3.93 0.86
N ASP A 45 21.76 3.01 1.81
CA ASP A 45 22.68 1.87 1.88
C ASP A 45 21.97 0.63 1.33
N LEU A 46 22.24 0.31 0.08
CA LEU A 46 21.56 -0.78 -0.63
C LEU A 46 22.01 -2.17 -0.14
N THR A 47 23.02 -2.24 0.70
CA THR A 47 23.54 -3.52 1.22
C THR A 47 22.95 -3.91 2.56
N THR A 48 22.55 -2.94 3.38
CA THR A 48 22.12 -3.20 4.76
C THR A 48 20.73 -2.68 5.10
N ASP A 49 20.31 -1.55 4.51
CA ASP A 49 19.10 -0.83 4.93
C ASP A 49 17.86 -1.26 4.13
N PHE A 50 17.52 -2.54 4.14
CA PHE A 50 16.35 -3.03 3.43
C PHE A 50 15.56 -4.09 4.20
N LEU A 51 14.28 -4.17 3.87
CA LEU A 51 13.37 -5.23 4.27
C LEU A 51 13.11 -6.15 3.08
N ALA A 52 13.22 -7.45 3.28
CA ALA A 52 12.81 -8.44 2.29
C ALA A 52 11.37 -8.87 2.56
N ILE A 53 10.48 -8.65 1.59
CA ILE A 53 9.05 -8.97 1.71
C ILE A 53 8.67 -9.92 0.58
N HIS A 54 7.99 -11.02 0.91
CA HIS A 54 7.49 -11.96 -0.07
C HIS A 54 6.33 -11.36 -0.87
N GLY A 55 6.39 -11.51 -2.19
CA GLY A 55 5.42 -10.96 -3.13
C GLY A 55 5.80 -9.59 -3.66
N LYS A 56 4.92 -9.04 -4.49
CA LYS A 56 5.08 -7.74 -5.11
C LYS A 56 4.42 -6.66 -4.27
N VAL A 57 5.19 -5.73 -3.73
CA VAL A 57 4.64 -4.56 -3.04
C VAL A 57 3.92 -3.66 -4.04
N LEU A 58 2.66 -3.38 -3.76
CA LEU A 58 1.76 -2.56 -4.59
C LEU A 58 1.42 -1.23 -3.94
N MET A 59 1.53 -1.13 -2.61
CA MET A 59 1.28 0.09 -1.86
C MET A 59 2.11 0.18 -0.59
N MET A 60 2.41 1.40 -0.18
CA MET A 60 2.89 1.73 1.16
C MET A 60 2.10 2.93 1.68
N ALA A 61 1.42 2.76 2.81
CA ALA A 61 0.59 3.80 3.42
C ALA A 61 1.14 4.18 4.80
N PRO A 62 1.47 5.45 5.03
CA PRO A 62 2.01 5.89 6.30
C PRO A 62 0.89 6.06 7.33
N THR A 63 1.11 5.53 8.53
CA THR A 63 0.34 5.84 9.73
C THR A 63 1.27 6.32 10.84
N ASP A 64 0.72 6.84 11.93
CA ASP A 64 1.55 7.28 13.06
C ASP A 64 2.25 6.09 13.76
N GLU A 65 1.62 4.92 13.74
CA GLU A 65 2.13 3.72 14.42
C GLU A 65 3.02 2.86 13.53
N ALA A 66 2.69 2.77 12.24
CA ALA A 66 3.36 1.86 11.32
C ALA A 66 3.32 2.35 9.87
N LEU A 67 4.25 1.84 9.06
CA LEU A 67 4.13 1.86 7.61
C LEU A 67 3.36 0.60 7.19
N VAL A 68 2.18 0.78 6.61
CA VAL A 68 1.36 -0.32 6.10
C VAL A 68 1.81 -0.65 4.69
N ILE A 69 2.24 -1.89 4.48
CA ILE A 69 2.78 -2.37 3.21
C ILE A 69 1.85 -3.42 2.65
N GLY A 70 1.24 -3.14 1.52
CA GLY A 70 0.36 -4.06 0.80
C GLY A 70 1.07 -4.72 -0.37
N THR A 71 1.01 -6.05 -0.42
CA THR A 71 1.50 -6.84 -1.55
C THR A 71 0.33 -7.48 -2.30
N ASP A 72 0.63 -8.18 -3.38
CA ASP A 72 -0.33 -9.00 -4.11
C ASP A 72 -0.83 -10.23 -3.32
N LYS A 73 -0.22 -10.52 -2.16
CA LYS A 73 -0.52 -11.72 -1.35
C LYS A 73 -0.90 -11.43 0.09
N GLU A 74 -0.33 -10.39 0.68
CA GLU A 74 -0.45 -10.09 2.12
C GLU A 74 -0.47 -8.59 2.38
N ILE A 75 -0.94 -8.22 3.56
CA ILE A 75 -0.85 -6.85 4.10
C ILE A 75 -0.02 -6.90 5.37
N HIS A 76 0.99 -6.06 5.46
CA HIS A 76 1.94 -6.00 6.56
C HIS A 76 1.91 -4.63 7.24
N ALA A 77 2.29 -4.61 8.51
CA ALA A 77 2.64 -3.40 9.25
C ALA A 77 4.10 -3.45 9.69
N TYR A 78 4.85 -2.44 9.31
CA TYR A 78 6.24 -2.24 9.71
C TYR A 78 6.34 -1.07 10.69
N THR A 79 6.85 -1.33 11.89
CA THR A 79 6.91 -0.34 12.97
C THR A 79 8.24 0.40 13.06
N GLY A 80 9.22 0.05 12.23
CA GLY A 80 10.60 0.51 12.30
C GLY A 80 11.55 -0.54 12.88
N ASP A 81 11.06 -1.36 13.80
CA ASP A 81 11.84 -2.42 14.45
C ASP A 81 11.40 -3.83 14.04
N ALA A 82 10.12 -4.00 13.75
CA ALA A 82 9.53 -5.28 13.43
C ALA A 82 8.47 -5.16 12.32
N ILE A 83 8.27 -6.25 11.60
CA ILE A 83 7.21 -6.39 10.61
C ILE A 83 6.27 -7.51 11.03
N ARG A 84 4.96 -7.28 10.90
CA ARG A 84 3.93 -8.29 11.18
C ARG A 84 2.91 -8.36 10.06
N VAL A 85 2.32 -9.53 9.86
CA VAL A 85 1.23 -9.73 8.91
C VAL A 85 -0.07 -9.26 9.55
N LEU A 86 -0.79 -8.38 8.85
CA LEU A 86 -2.13 -7.93 9.23
C LEU A 86 -3.21 -8.77 8.57
N ALA A 87 -2.98 -9.18 7.32
CA ALA A 87 -3.90 -10.01 6.55
C ALA A 87 -3.14 -10.95 5.62
N THR A 88 -3.69 -12.15 5.41
CA THR A 88 -3.15 -13.19 4.53
C THR A 88 -3.73 -13.12 3.11
N TYR A 89 -4.24 -11.98 2.73
CA TYR A 89 -4.67 -11.64 1.38
C TYR A 89 -4.09 -10.28 0.97
N GLY A 90 -3.93 -10.08 -0.32
CA GLY A 90 -3.28 -8.90 -0.86
C GLY A 90 -4.21 -7.74 -1.13
N VAL A 91 -3.61 -6.67 -1.64
CA VAL A 91 -4.31 -5.48 -2.11
C VAL A 91 -4.54 -5.54 -3.61
N VAL A 92 -5.48 -4.75 -4.11
CA VAL A 92 -5.71 -4.61 -5.54
C VAL A 92 -4.70 -3.63 -6.14
N PRO A 93 -4.08 -3.93 -7.29
CA PRO A 93 -3.16 -3.00 -7.95
C PRO A 93 -3.79 -1.65 -8.26
N GLY A 94 -2.95 -0.63 -8.36
CA GLY A 94 -3.34 0.75 -8.63
C GLY A 94 -3.36 1.60 -7.36
N TRP A 95 -4.09 2.71 -7.35
CA TRP A 95 -4.23 3.56 -6.17
C TRP A 95 -5.30 2.98 -5.24
N CYS A 96 -4.96 1.94 -4.50
CA CYS A 96 -5.90 1.13 -3.73
C CYS A 96 -6.11 1.60 -2.29
N TRP A 97 -5.50 2.71 -1.87
CA TRP A 97 -5.62 3.22 -0.51
C TRP A 97 -5.85 4.72 -0.48
N SER A 98 -6.44 5.18 0.61
CA SER A 98 -6.59 6.60 0.88
C SER A 98 -6.56 6.85 2.39
N ARG A 99 -6.15 8.04 2.77
CA ARG A 99 -6.10 8.49 4.15
C ARG A 99 -7.20 9.51 4.41
N ASP A 100 -7.88 9.36 5.52
CA ASP A 100 -8.79 10.38 6.03
C ASP A 100 -7.97 11.51 6.66
N ASP A 101 -8.19 12.74 6.21
CA ASP A 101 -7.43 13.90 6.69
C ASP A 101 -7.78 14.30 8.12
N ASP A 102 -8.98 13.99 8.59
CA ASP A 102 -9.43 14.38 9.92
C ASP A 102 -8.89 13.45 11.02
N ASP A 103 -9.16 12.15 10.89
CA ASP A 103 -8.78 11.16 11.92
C ASP A 103 -7.49 10.40 11.59
N LYS A 104 -6.89 10.69 10.42
CA LYS A 104 -5.66 10.06 9.90
C LYS A 104 -5.77 8.55 9.67
N SER A 105 -6.96 7.99 9.67
CA SER A 105 -7.20 6.59 9.33
C SER A 105 -6.86 6.29 7.89
N VAL A 106 -6.25 5.14 7.65
CA VAL A 106 -5.95 4.62 6.32
C VAL A 106 -6.96 3.55 5.95
N TYR A 107 -7.56 3.70 4.77
CA TYR A 107 -8.50 2.75 4.19
C TYR A 107 -7.88 2.13 2.94
N ILE A 108 -8.03 0.81 2.81
CA ILE A 108 -7.36 0.01 1.77
C ILE A 108 -8.40 -0.83 1.05
N TRP A 109 -8.39 -0.78 -0.28
CA TRP A 109 -9.15 -1.73 -1.10
C TRP A 109 -8.33 -2.98 -1.34
N SER A 110 -8.73 -4.05 -0.70
CA SER A 110 -8.07 -5.36 -0.76
C SER A 110 -8.81 -6.34 -1.67
N GLN A 111 -8.19 -7.49 -1.90
CA GLN A 111 -8.80 -8.61 -2.62
C GLN A 111 -10.07 -9.15 -1.92
N ARG A 112 -10.28 -8.83 -0.65
CA ARG A 112 -11.45 -9.22 0.14
C ARG A 112 -12.29 -8.03 0.62
N GLY A 113 -12.22 -6.92 -0.09
CA GLY A 113 -13.02 -5.73 0.17
C GLY A 113 -12.29 -4.62 0.92
N LEU A 114 -13.05 -3.73 1.53
CA LEU A 114 -12.55 -2.56 2.22
C LEU A 114 -11.98 -2.92 3.60
N CYS A 115 -10.74 -2.54 3.82
CA CYS A 115 -10.06 -2.68 5.09
C CYS A 115 -9.69 -1.31 5.67
N LYS A 116 -9.65 -1.24 6.99
CA LYS A 116 -9.10 -0.11 7.75
C LYS A 116 -7.81 -0.58 8.43
N ALA A 117 -6.76 0.22 8.34
CA ALA A 117 -5.49 -0.08 8.98
C ALA A 117 -5.34 0.65 10.31
N MET A 118 -4.72 -0.03 11.25
CA MET A 118 -4.26 0.41 12.57
C MET A 118 -5.35 1.04 13.47
N PRO A 119 -6.12 0.22 14.17
CA PRO A 119 -6.11 -1.25 14.16
C PRO A 119 -6.71 -1.82 12.87
N PHE A 120 -6.17 -2.96 12.42
CA PHE A 120 -6.63 -3.56 11.18
C PHE A 120 -8.00 -4.23 11.35
N ALA A 121 -8.90 -3.91 10.42
CA ALA A 121 -10.21 -4.54 10.33
C ALA A 121 -10.69 -4.59 8.87
N ASN A 122 -11.33 -5.69 8.47
CA ASN A 122 -12.05 -5.76 7.21
C ASN A 122 -13.48 -5.28 7.45
N LEU A 123 -13.84 -4.15 6.86
CA LEU A 123 -15.11 -3.47 7.10
C LEU A 123 -16.28 -4.05 6.28
N THR A 124 -15.99 -4.76 5.20
CA THR A 124 -17.00 -5.29 4.28
C THR A 124 -17.20 -6.81 4.41
N SER A 125 -16.37 -7.49 5.17
CA SER A 125 -16.45 -8.93 5.38
C SER A 125 -17.81 -9.32 5.98
N GLY A 126 -18.54 -10.18 5.28
CA GLY A 126 -19.88 -10.62 5.67
C GLY A 126 -21.04 -9.63 5.40
N HIS A 127 -20.74 -8.43 4.89
CA HIS A 127 -21.76 -7.40 4.62
C HIS A 127 -21.94 -7.10 3.14
N VAL A 128 -20.85 -7.11 2.36
CA VAL A 128 -20.86 -6.77 0.94
C VAL A 128 -20.04 -7.79 0.16
N SER A 129 -20.61 -8.31 -0.91
CA SER A 129 -19.89 -9.14 -1.88
C SER A 129 -19.71 -8.36 -3.17
N VAL A 130 -18.52 -7.84 -3.38
CA VAL A 130 -18.12 -7.13 -4.59
C VAL A 130 -16.86 -7.77 -5.14
N ALA A 131 -16.83 -8.01 -6.46
CA ALA A 131 -15.61 -8.46 -7.11
C ALA A 131 -14.51 -7.39 -6.93
N PRO A 132 -13.29 -7.77 -6.48
CA PRO A 132 -12.26 -6.79 -6.11
C PRO A 132 -11.70 -6.00 -7.30
N GLY A 133 -11.91 -6.49 -8.53
CA GLY A 133 -11.33 -5.92 -9.74
C GLY A 133 -9.84 -6.29 -9.91
N VAL A 134 -9.26 -5.88 -11.03
CA VAL A 134 -7.84 -6.08 -11.35
C VAL A 134 -7.00 -4.82 -11.11
N GLN A 135 -7.66 -3.67 -11.08
CA GLN A 135 -7.07 -2.38 -10.68
C GLN A 135 -8.10 -1.55 -9.91
N ALA A 136 -7.63 -0.74 -9.01
CA ALA A 136 -8.46 0.16 -8.21
C ALA A 136 -7.91 1.59 -8.20
N GLY A 137 -8.83 2.55 -8.11
CA GLY A 137 -8.52 3.92 -7.72
C GLY A 137 -9.43 4.28 -6.56
N ALA A 138 -8.86 4.67 -5.43
CA ALA A 138 -9.59 4.89 -4.19
C ALA A 138 -9.37 6.29 -3.63
N ALA A 139 -10.41 6.85 -3.03
CA ALA A 139 -10.34 8.11 -2.31
C ALA A 139 -11.34 8.16 -1.16
N VAL A 140 -10.98 8.87 -0.10
CA VAL A 140 -11.93 9.31 0.93
C VAL A 140 -12.50 10.66 0.50
N VAL A 141 -13.82 10.77 0.43
CA VAL A 141 -14.52 11.98 0.02
C VAL A 141 -15.41 12.45 1.15
N ALA A 142 -15.28 13.72 1.54
CA ALA A 142 -16.14 14.38 2.50
C ALA A 142 -17.11 15.32 1.76
N GLN A 143 -18.40 15.09 1.92
CA GLN A 143 -19.44 15.92 1.32
C GLN A 143 -20.66 16.00 2.24
N GLY A 144 -21.14 17.21 2.51
CA GLY A 144 -22.37 17.42 3.29
C GLY A 144 -22.30 16.85 4.72
N GLY A 145 -21.13 16.87 5.36
CA GLY A 145 -20.92 16.31 6.69
C GLY A 145 -20.79 14.78 6.73
N GLN A 146 -20.84 14.13 5.57
CA GLN A 146 -20.64 12.68 5.45
C GLN A 146 -19.30 12.37 4.79
N LYS A 147 -18.64 11.33 5.30
CA LYS A 147 -17.43 10.77 4.68
C LYS A 147 -17.77 9.47 3.98
N ARG A 148 -17.21 9.29 2.78
CA ARG A 148 -17.38 8.11 1.97
C ARG A 148 -16.03 7.64 1.45
N PHE A 149 -15.80 6.35 1.50
CA PHE A 149 -14.76 5.74 0.73
C PHE A 149 -15.30 5.40 -0.66
N VAL A 150 -14.72 6.01 -1.68
CA VAL A 150 -15.08 5.79 -3.08
C VAL A 150 -13.98 4.99 -3.73
N VAL A 151 -14.34 3.91 -4.41
CA VAL A 151 -13.42 3.10 -5.18
C VAL A 151 -13.94 2.91 -6.60
N ALA A 152 -13.09 3.22 -7.58
CA ALA A 152 -13.32 2.91 -8.98
C ALA A 152 -12.57 1.62 -9.31
N LEU A 153 -13.27 0.62 -9.82
CA LEU A 153 -12.72 -0.70 -10.11
C LEU A 153 -12.69 -0.95 -11.63
N HIS A 154 -11.56 -1.48 -12.09
CA HIS A 154 -11.42 -2.03 -13.43
C HIS A 154 -11.51 -3.56 -13.37
N ALA A 155 -12.47 -4.12 -14.11
CA ALA A 155 -12.78 -5.56 -14.04
C ALA A 155 -11.91 -6.46 -14.92
N GLY A 156 -10.94 -5.88 -15.66
CA GLY A 156 -10.06 -6.64 -16.57
C GLY A 156 -10.76 -7.05 -17.85
N GLY A 157 -11.00 -6.12 -18.76
CA GLY A 157 -11.45 -6.35 -20.12
C GLY A 157 -10.67 -5.48 -21.09
N THR A 158 -10.54 -5.90 -22.33
CA THR A 158 -9.79 -5.17 -23.37
C THR A 158 -10.56 -3.97 -23.95
N ALA A 159 -11.78 -3.73 -23.47
CA ALA A 159 -12.57 -2.60 -23.92
C ALA A 159 -13.05 -1.79 -22.72
N PHE A 160 -12.54 -0.59 -22.61
CA PHE A 160 -13.22 0.48 -21.89
C PHE A 160 -14.53 0.75 -22.64
N ASN A 161 -15.58 0.07 -22.26
CA ASN A 161 -16.89 0.41 -22.77
C ASN A 161 -17.41 1.59 -21.95
N GLN A 162 -16.97 2.79 -22.33
CA GLN A 162 -17.71 3.99 -21.96
C GLN A 162 -19.07 3.91 -22.63
N ARG A 163 -20.03 3.38 -21.93
CA ARG A 163 -21.43 3.68 -22.21
C ARG A 163 -21.84 4.75 -21.23
N THR A 164 -21.90 5.94 -21.77
CA THR A 164 -22.68 7.05 -21.26
C THR A 164 -24.10 6.63 -20.89
#